data_bc9c1e466a129436c23102116d35b1f0
#
_entry.id   bc9c1e466a129436c23102116d35b1f0
#
_cell.length_a   1.000
_cell.length_b   1.000
_cell.length_c   1.000
_cell.angle_alpha   90.00
_cell.angle_beta   90.00
_cell.angle_gamma   90.00
#
_symmetry.space_group_name_H-M   'P 1'
#
loop_
_entity.id
_entity.type
_entity.pdbx_description
1 polymer ?
#
loop_
_entity_poly.entity_id
_entity_poly.type
_entity_poly.pdbx_seq_one_letter_code
_entity_poly.pdbx_strand_id
1 'polypeptide(L)'
;MFSFLSLEFTLMFIGFLAIYWLFRQTPKFQNFLIILFSYTVIYLMAGTLATEILFGYTIFVFFITKMMNGSKIKKFWLILGIAITLIQLSIFKYYDFFREGIKYSLDAMQLDSSGVMANIIFPLGISYYSFQAISYLVSRYYDEYDVPQLSFMA
;
A
#
# COMPACT_ATOMS: atom_id res chain seq x y z
N MET A 1 1.63 0.97 -23.30
CA MET A 1 2.02 1.05 -21.88
C MET A 1 0.98 1.92 -21.19
N PHE A 2 0.20 1.37 -20.28
CA PHE A 2 -0.86 2.09 -19.59
C PHE A 2 -0.23 3.20 -18.71
N SER A 3 -0.66 4.43 -18.86
CA SER A 3 -0.08 5.61 -18.19
C SER A 3 -1.19 6.56 -17.76
N PHE A 4 -0.97 7.32 -16.68
CA PHE A 4 -1.89 8.38 -16.23
C PHE A 4 -2.19 9.44 -17.30
N LEU A 5 -1.30 9.60 -18.27
CA LEU A 5 -1.45 10.54 -19.39
C LEU A 5 -2.09 9.90 -20.63
N SER A 6 -2.48 8.62 -20.58
CA SER A 6 -3.09 7.95 -21.72
C SER A 6 -4.58 8.30 -21.85
N LEU A 7 -5.05 8.34 -23.09
CA LEU A 7 -6.47 8.53 -23.40
C LEU A 7 -7.33 7.42 -22.78
N GLU A 8 -6.80 6.20 -22.74
CA GLU A 8 -7.43 5.03 -22.14
C GLU A 8 -7.71 5.24 -20.65
N PHE A 9 -6.71 5.74 -19.90
CA PHE A 9 -6.89 6.08 -18.49
C PHE A 9 -7.94 7.18 -18.31
N THR A 10 -7.89 8.23 -19.12
CA THR A 10 -8.84 9.35 -19.04
C THR A 10 -10.28 8.87 -19.26
N LEU A 11 -10.51 8.04 -20.28
CA LEU A 11 -11.84 7.49 -20.56
C LEU A 11 -12.32 6.56 -19.45
N MET A 12 -11.43 5.71 -18.92
CA MET A 12 -11.75 4.83 -17.79
C MET A 12 -12.09 5.64 -16.53
N PHE A 13 -11.37 6.73 -16.26
CA PHE A 13 -11.61 7.61 -15.12
C PHE A 13 -12.94 8.37 -15.25
N ILE A 14 -13.28 8.88 -16.44
CA ILE A 14 -14.57 9.52 -16.69
C ILE A 14 -15.70 8.52 -16.51
N GLY A 15 -15.56 7.31 -17.05
CA GLY A 15 -16.54 6.23 -16.85
C GLY A 15 -16.73 5.88 -15.37
N PHE A 16 -15.65 5.78 -14.62
CA PHE A 16 -15.69 5.58 -13.17
C PHE A 16 -16.45 6.71 -12.46
N LEU A 17 -16.14 7.97 -12.77
CA LEU A 17 -16.83 9.12 -12.18
C LEU A 17 -18.33 9.10 -12.47
N ALA A 18 -18.74 8.77 -13.69
CA ALA A 18 -20.15 8.69 -14.06
C ALA A 18 -20.87 7.61 -13.22
N ILE A 19 -20.28 6.42 -13.09
CA ILE A 19 -20.81 5.32 -12.27
C ILE A 19 -20.85 5.73 -10.79
N TYR A 20 -19.77 6.32 -10.28
CA TYR A 20 -19.68 6.77 -8.90
C TYR A 20 -20.79 7.78 -8.55
N TRP A 21 -21.06 8.73 -9.43
CA TRP A 21 -22.13 9.71 -9.25
C TRP A 21 -23.53 9.11 -9.34
N LEU A 22 -23.73 8.11 -10.19
CA LEU A 22 -25.01 7.41 -10.32
C LEU A 22 -25.45 6.75 -9.01
N PHE A 23 -24.46 6.21 -8.24
CA PHE A 23 -24.69 5.52 -6.97
C PHE A 23 -24.47 6.40 -5.73
N ARG A 24 -24.59 7.70 -5.85
CA ARG A 24 -24.33 8.67 -4.78
C ARG A 24 -25.18 8.47 -3.52
N GLN A 25 -26.32 7.79 -3.61
CA GLN A 25 -27.22 7.52 -2.49
C GLN A 25 -26.80 6.29 -1.65
N THR A 26 -25.82 5.52 -2.11
CA THR A 26 -25.36 4.31 -1.46
C THR A 26 -23.87 4.39 -1.10
N PRO A 27 -23.51 5.00 0.05
CA PRO A 27 -22.09 5.24 0.38
C PRO A 27 -21.26 3.97 0.48
N LYS A 28 -21.84 2.85 0.92
CA LYS A 28 -21.15 1.56 0.97
C LYS A 28 -20.75 1.06 -0.43
N PHE A 29 -21.61 1.25 -1.41
CA PHE A 29 -21.34 0.87 -2.80
C PHE A 29 -20.30 1.81 -3.44
N GLN A 30 -20.37 3.11 -3.12
CA GLN A 30 -19.35 4.06 -3.57
C GLN A 30 -17.95 3.69 -3.05
N ASN A 31 -17.83 3.33 -1.77
CA ASN A 31 -16.55 2.90 -1.20
C ASN A 31 -16.04 1.63 -1.89
N PHE A 32 -16.92 0.66 -2.15
CA PHE A 32 -16.55 -0.53 -2.91
C PHE A 32 -16.06 -0.20 -4.32
N LEU A 33 -16.72 0.73 -5.02
CA LEU A 33 -16.29 1.19 -6.35
C LEU A 33 -14.91 1.86 -6.31
N ILE A 34 -14.65 2.70 -5.30
CA ILE A 34 -13.32 3.35 -5.13
C ILE A 34 -12.24 2.29 -4.94
N ILE A 35 -12.48 1.31 -4.08
CA ILE A 35 -11.54 0.21 -3.83
C ILE A 35 -11.27 -0.55 -5.12
N LEU A 36 -12.34 -1.00 -5.79
CA LEU A 36 -12.24 -1.76 -7.03
C LEU A 36 -11.46 -0.98 -8.10
N PHE A 37 -11.78 0.28 -8.29
CA PHE A 37 -11.11 1.15 -9.26
C PHE A 37 -9.63 1.34 -8.92
N SER A 38 -9.30 1.64 -7.65
CA SER A 38 -7.93 1.84 -7.19
C SER A 38 -7.06 0.60 -7.43
N TYR A 39 -7.54 -0.58 -7.05
CA TYR A 39 -6.82 -1.83 -7.29
C TYR A 39 -6.69 -2.17 -8.78
N THR A 40 -7.72 -1.89 -9.58
CA THR A 40 -7.67 -2.08 -11.04
C THR A 40 -6.61 -1.17 -11.67
N VAL A 41 -6.54 0.09 -11.30
CA VAL A 41 -5.53 1.04 -11.81
C VAL A 41 -4.12 0.58 -11.45
N ILE A 42 -3.89 0.18 -10.21
CA ILE A 42 -2.57 -0.29 -9.76
C ILE A 42 -2.18 -1.57 -10.50
N TYR A 43 -3.12 -2.50 -10.68
CA TYR A 43 -2.89 -3.73 -11.44
C TYR A 43 -2.48 -3.44 -12.90
N LEU A 44 -3.17 -2.51 -13.56
CA LEU A 44 -2.88 -2.14 -14.96
C LEU A 44 -1.56 -1.37 -15.11
N MET A 45 -1.17 -0.61 -14.10
CA MET A 45 0.05 0.23 -14.15
C MET A 45 1.29 -0.48 -13.64
N ALA A 46 1.17 -1.21 -12.55
CA ALA A 46 2.31 -1.77 -11.82
C ALA A 46 2.33 -3.31 -11.77
N GLY A 47 1.29 -3.96 -12.29
CA GLY A 47 1.18 -5.42 -12.38
C GLY A 47 0.74 -6.11 -11.09
N THR A 48 0.75 -7.45 -11.14
CA THR A 48 0.24 -8.32 -10.06
C THR A 48 1.00 -8.15 -8.75
N LEU A 49 2.33 -8.18 -8.79
CA LEU A 49 3.18 -8.08 -7.59
C LEU A 49 2.92 -6.82 -6.77
N ALA A 50 2.82 -5.65 -7.44
CA ALA A 50 2.54 -4.40 -6.75
C ALA A 50 1.15 -4.39 -6.09
N THR A 51 0.18 -5.00 -6.77
CA THR A 51 -1.20 -5.13 -6.26
C THR A 51 -1.26 -6.06 -5.04
N GLU A 52 -0.55 -7.19 -5.08
CA GLU A 52 -0.47 -8.13 -3.96
C GLU A 52 0.23 -7.51 -2.74
N ILE A 53 1.30 -6.75 -2.95
CA ILE A 53 2.00 -6.03 -1.88
C ILE A 53 1.07 -5.01 -1.23
N LEU A 54 0.36 -4.22 -2.03
CA LEU A 54 -0.60 -3.24 -1.51
C LEU A 54 -1.74 -3.92 -0.75
N PHE A 55 -2.26 -5.02 -1.27
CA PHE A 55 -3.32 -5.78 -0.61
C PHE A 55 -2.85 -6.34 0.75
N GLY A 56 -1.69 -6.97 0.79
CA GLY A 56 -1.07 -7.45 2.03
C GLY A 56 -0.85 -6.32 3.04
N TYR A 57 -0.40 -5.16 2.55
CA TYR A 57 -0.21 -3.98 3.38
C TYR A 57 -1.52 -3.43 3.95
N THR A 58 -2.57 -3.38 3.14
CA THR A 58 -3.91 -2.96 3.60
C THR A 58 -4.41 -3.87 4.72
N ILE A 59 -4.26 -5.19 4.56
CA ILE A 59 -4.62 -6.17 5.59
C ILE A 59 -3.78 -5.95 6.86
N PHE A 60 -2.48 -5.73 6.71
CA PHE A 60 -1.58 -5.46 7.84
C PHE A 60 -2.04 -4.23 8.65
N VAL A 61 -2.29 -3.10 7.99
CA VAL A 61 -2.77 -1.87 8.65
C VAL A 61 -4.11 -2.11 9.35
N PHE A 62 -5.01 -2.85 8.70
CA PHE A 62 -6.29 -3.23 9.32
C PHE A 62 -6.11 -4.03 10.61
N PHE A 63 -5.24 -5.05 10.61
CA PHE A 63 -4.97 -5.84 11.80
C PHE A 63 -4.36 -5.01 12.93
N ILE A 64 -3.37 -4.16 12.64
CA ILE A 64 -2.76 -3.27 13.64
C ILE A 64 -3.84 -2.38 14.26
N THR A 65 -4.68 -1.76 13.43
CA THR A 65 -5.75 -0.89 13.91
C THR A 65 -6.75 -1.65 14.78
N LYS A 66 -7.11 -2.86 14.40
CA LYS A 66 -8.01 -3.72 15.19
C LYS A 66 -7.39 -4.10 16.53
N MET A 67 -6.08 -4.40 16.56
CA MET A 67 -5.35 -4.71 17.80
C MET A 67 -5.21 -3.49 18.73
N MET A 68 -5.10 -2.28 18.15
CA MET A 68 -5.11 -1.04 18.94
C MET A 68 -6.45 -0.83 19.64
N ASN A 69 -7.55 -1.23 18.97
CA ASN A 69 -8.89 -1.06 19.50
C ASN A 69 -9.13 -2.02 20.67
N GLY A 70 -9.38 -1.48 21.86
CA GLY A 70 -9.61 -2.27 23.07
C GLY A 70 -8.36 -2.77 23.80
N SER A 71 -7.14 -2.49 23.28
CA SER A 71 -5.89 -2.87 23.95
C SER A 71 -5.50 -1.85 25.02
N LYS A 72 -5.04 -2.34 26.19
CA LYS A 72 -4.42 -1.50 27.23
C LYS A 72 -3.06 -0.91 26.79
N ILE A 73 -2.46 -1.49 25.76
CA ILE A 73 -1.13 -1.09 25.23
C ILE A 73 -1.24 -0.50 23.83
N LYS A 74 -2.21 0.39 23.59
CA LYS A 74 -2.44 1.08 22.30
C LYS A 74 -1.14 1.65 21.72
N LYS A 75 -0.30 2.27 22.57
CA LYS A 75 0.97 2.89 22.17
C LYS A 75 1.96 1.88 21.57
N PHE A 76 2.03 0.67 22.12
CA PHE A 76 2.89 -0.38 21.58
C PHE A 76 2.49 -0.76 20.14
N TRP A 77 1.21 -0.97 19.90
CA TRP A 77 0.70 -1.30 18.57
C TRP A 77 0.91 -0.17 17.56
N LEU A 78 0.77 1.09 17.99
CA LEU A 78 1.07 2.25 17.17
C LEU A 78 2.54 2.26 16.75
N ILE A 79 3.46 2.14 17.71
CA ILE A 79 4.91 2.15 17.43
C ILE A 79 5.28 0.97 16.52
N LEU A 80 4.72 -0.22 16.77
CA LEU A 80 4.95 -1.39 15.94
C LEU A 80 4.48 -1.18 14.50
N GLY A 81 3.26 -0.64 14.33
CA GLY A 81 2.71 -0.35 13.00
C GLY A 81 3.56 0.67 12.23
N ILE A 82 3.96 1.76 12.89
CA ILE A 82 4.84 2.77 12.29
C ILE A 82 6.21 2.18 11.95
N ALA A 83 6.83 1.44 12.86
CA ALA A 83 8.14 0.83 12.65
C ALA A 83 8.14 -0.13 11.44
N ILE A 84 7.16 -1.03 11.36
CA ILE A 84 7.04 -1.97 10.22
C ILE A 84 6.81 -1.21 8.91
N THR A 85 5.98 -0.17 8.91
CA THR A 85 5.75 0.68 7.73
C THR A 85 7.03 1.37 7.26
N LEU A 86 7.81 1.93 8.20
CA LEU A 86 9.09 2.58 7.87
C LEU A 86 10.13 1.57 7.39
N ILE A 87 10.20 0.38 7.99
CA ILE A 87 11.10 -0.70 7.53
C ILE A 87 10.73 -1.11 6.11
N GLN A 88 9.44 -1.35 5.85
CA GLN A 88 8.96 -1.69 4.51
C GLN A 88 9.34 -0.61 3.49
N LEU A 89 9.07 0.66 3.81
CA LEU A 89 9.41 1.80 2.95
C LEU A 89 10.92 1.86 2.68
N SER A 90 11.73 1.65 3.72
CA SER A 90 13.19 1.67 3.63
C SER A 90 13.71 0.54 2.73
N ILE A 91 13.21 -0.68 2.92
CA ILE A 91 13.59 -1.83 2.10
C ILE A 91 13.30 -1.53 0.62
N PHE A 92 12.07 -1.14 0.27
CA PHE A 92 11.71 -0.91 -1.12
C PHE A 92 12.43 0.30 -1.72
N LYS A 93 12.63 1.39 -0.95
CA LYS A 93 13.23 2.61 -1.45
C LYS A 93 14.74 2.51 -1.64
N TYR A 94 15.42 1.80 -0.75
CA TYR A 94 16.88 1.72 -0.75
C TYR A 94 17.41 0.39 -1.28
N TYR A 95 16.54 -0.54 -1.67
CA TYR A 95 16.96 -1.84 -2.17
C TYR A 95 17.92 -1.73 -3.35
N ASP A 96 17.60 -0.92 -4.35
CA ASP A 96 18.45 -0.76 -5.52
C ASP A 96 19.80 -0.12 -5.18
N PHE A 97 19.81 0.77 -4.19
CA PHE A 97 21.06 1.39 -3.72
C PHE A 97 22.00 0.37 -3.05
N PHE A 98 21.45 -0.51 -2.23
CA PHE A 98 22.27 -1.52 -1.52
C PHE A 98 22.52 -2.78 -2.34
N ARG A 99 21.77 -3.02 -3.41
CA ARG A 99 21.84 -4.24 -4.21
C ARG A 99 23.24 -4.52 -4.76
N GLU A 100 23.93 -3.51 -5.27
CA GLU A 100 25.26 -3.66 -5.82
C GLU A 100 26.29 -4.00 -4.71
N GLY A 101 26.20 -3.36 -3.56
CA GLY A 101 27.04 -3.65 -2.41
C GLY A 101 26.82 -5.03 -1.83
N ILE A 102 25.56 -5.47 -1.73
CA ILE A 102 25.19 -6.82 -1.27
C ILE A 102 25.72 -7.86 -2.24
N LYS A 103 25.55 -7.64 -3.56
CA LYS A 103 26.08 -8.53 -4.59
C LYS A 103 27.59 -8.69 -4.47
N TYR A 104 28.32 -7.58 -4.39
CA TYR A 104 29.77 -7.60 -4.23
C TYR A 104 30.22 -8.40 -3.00
N SER A 105 29.50 -8.23 -1.88
CA SER A 105 29.79 -8.95 -0.64
C SER A 105 29.51 -10.44 -0.75
N LEU A 106 28.43 -10.84 -1.40
CA LEU A 106 28.07 -12.25 -1.61
C LEU A 106 29.05 -12.95 -2.58
N ASP A 107 29.41 -12.28 -3.67
CA ASP A 107 30.37 -12.79 -4.64
C ASP A 107 31.77 -12.98 -3.98
N ALA A 108 32.18 -12.05 -3.10
CA ALA A 108 33.41 -12.17 -2.32
C ALA A 108 33.38 -13.37 -1.34
N MET A 109 32.20 -13.74 -0.84
CA MET A 109 31.97 -14.89 0.03
C MET A 109 31.72 -16.19 -0.74
N GLN A 110 31.76 -16.19 -2.07
CA GLN A 110 31.41 -17.31 -2.96
C GLN A 110 29.98 -17.87 -2.74
N LEU A 111 29.08 -17.01 -2.31
CA LEU A 111 27.66 -17.34 -2.14
C LEU A 111 26.88 -16.96 -3.40
N ASP A 112 25.79 -17.70 -3.65
CA ASP A 112 24.95 -17.44 -4.81
C ASP A 112 24.24 -16.07 -4.70
N SER A 113 24.61 -15.14 -5.57
CA SER A 113 24.06 -13.79 -5.63
C SER A 113 22.88 -13.67 -6.61
N SER A 114 22.45 -14.77 -7.25
CA SER A 114 21.39 -14.77 -8.29
C SER A 114 20.06 -14.24 -7.79
N GLY A 115 19.69 -14.52 -6.54
CA GLY A 115 18.47 -14.04 -5.91
C GLY A 115 18.45 -12.51 -5.69
N VAL A 116 19.63 -11.89 -5.49
CA VAL A 116 19.78 -10.44 -5.31
C VAL A 116 19.60 -9.67 -6.62
N MET A 117 19.71 -10.37 -7.76
CA MET A 117 19.54 -9.78 -9.09
C MET A 117 18.06 -9.66 -9.50
N ALA A 118 17.12 -10.21 -8.74
CA ALA A 118 15.70 -10.03 -9.01
C ALA A 118 15.37 -8.53 -8.97
N ASN A 119 14.86 -8.02 -10.08
CA ASN A 119 14.35 -6.66 -10.12
C ASN A 119 13.14 -6.57 -9.21
N ILE A 120 13.30 -6.04 -8.00
CA ILE A 120 12.17 -5.71 -7.16
C ILE A 120 11.47 -4.55 -7.84
N ILE A 121 10.30 -4.85 -8.40
CA ILE A 121 9.43 -3.82 -8.96
C ILE A 121 9.03 -2.90 -7.81
N PHE A 122 9.49 -1.66 -7.89
CA PHE A 122 9.13 -0.62 -6.92
C PHE A 122 7.61 -0.40 -6.99
N PRO A 123 6.85 -0.70 -5.93
CA PRO A 123 5.40 -0.52 -5.96
C PRO A 123 5.06 0.95 -6.18
N LEU A 124 4.24 1.22 -7.19
CA LEU A 124 3.80 2.57 -7.51
C LEU A 124 3.16 3.22 -6.27
N GLY A 125 3.67 4.38 -5.86
CA GLY A 125 3.10 5.13 -4.75
C GLY A 125 3.44 4.61 -3.35
N ILE A 126 4.41 3.69 -3.17
CA ILE A 126 4.75 3.12 -1.86
C ILE A 126 4.96 4.18 -0.77
N SER A 127 5.67 5.25 -1.08
CA SER A 127 5.90 6.35 -0.12
C SER A 127 4.59 7.03 0.27
N TYR A 128 3.71 7.26 -0.72
CA TYR A 128 2.43 7.92 -0.49
C TYR A 128 1.53 7.10 0.44
N TYR A 129 1.26 5.84 0.11
CA TYR A 129 0.38 5.02 0.96
C TYR A 129 1.01 4.66 2.31
N SER A 130 2.35 4.59 2.41
CA SER A 130 3.02 4.41 3.70
C SER A 130 2.79 5.59 4.63
N PHE A 131 2.96 6.83 4.14
CA PHE A 131 2.69 8.02 4.95
C PHE A 131 1.20 8.17 5.28
N GLN A 132 0.32 7.84 4.35
CA GLN A 132 -1.12 7.83 4.59
C GLN A 132 -1.51 6.83 5.69
N ALA A 133 -0.93 5.63 5.68
CA ALA A 133 -1.16 4.63 6.72
C ALA A 133 -0.62 5.07 8.08
N ILE A 134 0.57 5.69 8.14
CA ILE A 134 1.10 6.26 9.38
C ILE A 134 0.15 7.33 9.94
N SER A 135 -0.28 8.26 9.10
CA SER A 135 -1.25 9.29 9.49
C SER A 135 -2.54 8.68 10.02
N TYR A 136 -3.07 7.67 9.34
CA TYR A 136 -4.25 6.94 9.77
C TYR A 136 -4.07 6.24 11.12
N LEU A 137 -2.93 5.55 11.35
CA LEU A 137 -2.62 4.88 12.62
C LEU A 137 -2.51 5.89 13.77
N VAL A 138 -1.91 7.07 13.52
CA VAL A 138 -1.79 8.15 14.50
C VAL A 138 -3.17 8.72 14.86
N SER A 139 -3.98 9.08 13.84
CA SER A 139 -5.33 9.59 14.07
C SER A 139 -6.21 8.57 14.79
N ARG A 140 -6.02 7.29 14.49
CA ARG A 140 -6.71 6.21 15.19
C ARG A 140 -6.26 6.05 16.65
N TYR A 141 -4.99 6.29 16.94
CA TYR A 141 -4.47 6.28 18.30
C TYR A 141 -5.15 7.35 19.18
N TYR A 142 -5.44 8.51 18.61
CA TYR A 142 -6.16 9.60 19.29
C TYR A 142 -7.69 9.46 19.24
N ASP A 143 -8.20 8.32 18.77
CA ASP A 143 -9.64 8.03 18.64
C ASP A 143 -10.42 9.08 17.80
N GLU A 144 -9.77 9.68 16.81
CA GLU A 144 -10.38 10.67 15.88
C GLU A 144 -11.36 10.01 14.89
N TYR A 145 -11.22 8.71 14.65
CA TYR A 145 -12.08 7.94 13.74
C TYR A 145 -12.70 6.72 14.44
N ASP A 146 -13.87 6.31 13.98
CA ASP A 146 -14.51 5.07 14.41
C ASP A 146 -13.71 3.81 14.02
N VAL A 147 -14.06 2.66 14.64
CA VAL A 147 -13.42 1.39 14.29
C VAL A 147 -13.62 1.10 12.79
N PRO A 148 -12.55 0.90 12.04
CA PRO A 148 -12.66 0.73 10.61
C PRO A 148 -13.33 -0.60 10.26
N GLN A 149 -14.25 -0.54 9.34
CA GLN A 149 -14.61 -1.70 8.54
C GLN A 149 -13.60 -1.80 7.39
N LEU A 150 -13.28 -3.02 6.95
CA LEU A 150 -12.28 -3.27 5.89
C LEU A 150 -12.54 -2.42 4.63
N SER A 151 -13.82 -2.12 4.34
CA SER A 151 -14.25 -1.29 3.21
C SER A 151 -13.87 0.19 3.29
N PHE A 152 -13.33 0.68 4.41
CA PHE A 152 -12.90 2.06 4.57
C PHE A 152 -11.38 2.23 4.52
N MET A 153 -10.62 1.14 4.49
CA MET A 153 -9.15 1.18 4.56
C MET A 153 -8.46 1.10 3.21
N ALA A 154 -9.14 0.65 2.21
CA ALA A 154 -8.65 0.56 0.85
C ALA A 154 -9.04 1.80 0.07
#